data_48f55de3fe1d6632c2e94b321f01190d
#
_entry.id   48f55de3fe1d6632c2e94b321f01190d
#
_cell.length_a   1.000
_cell.length_b   1.000
_cell.length_c   1.000
_cell.angle_alpha   90.00
_cell.angle_beta   90.00
_cell.angle_gamma   90.00
#
_symmetry.space_group_name_H-M   'P 1'
#
loop_
_entity.id
_entity.type
_entity.pdbx_description
1 polymer ?
#
loop_
_entity_poly.entity_id
_entity_poly.type
_entity_poly.pdbx_seq_one_letter_code
_entity_poly.pdbx_strand_id
1 'polypeptide(L)'
;MALTPRALERMSGMHETSIHVAAAVVKARLRRADVPTDRGTRYAGQSRMNFPSLVLHGMRAVMVFADLVLTRMALALVGMAALVVLVVVAAFTAKMLGAATPGWVTVVTGFALTLFVQTGLFTMITLIVS
;
A
#
# COMPACT_ATOMS: atom_id res chain seq x y z
N MET A 1 -26.18 3.47 -4.94
CA MET A 1 -25.38 3.05 -6.09
C MET A 1 -26.25 2.12 -6.94
N ALA A 2 -26.40 2.36 -8.24
CA ALA A 2 -27.12 1.50 -9.17
C ALA A 2 -26.12 0.83 -10.11
N LEU A 3 -26.32 -0.46 -10.41
CA LEU A 3 -25.47 -1.25 -11.30
C LEU A 3 -26.31 -1.74 -12.49
N THR A 4 -25.72 -1.72 -13.68
CA THR A 4 -26.32 -2.36 -14.84
C THR A 4 -26.21 -3.89 -14.71
N PRO A 5 -27.08 -4.69 -15.36
CA PRO A 5 -27.00 -6.15 -15.32
C PRO A 5 -25.62 -6.70 -15.70
N ARG A 6 -24.99 -6.16 -16.73
CA ARG A 6 -23.62 -6.54 -17.14
C ARG A 6 -22.56 -6.21 -16.08
N ALA A 7 -22.71 -5.06 -15.39
CA ALA A 7 -21.80 -4.70 -14.30
C ALA A 7 -21.99 -5.63 -13.09
N LEU A 8 -23.22 -5.99 -12.79
CA LEU A 8 -23.55 -6.93 -11.71
C LEU A 8 -22.97 -8.30 -11.98
N GLU A 9 -23.16 -8.86 -13.18
CA GLU A 9 -22.61 -10.14 -13.61
C GLU A 9 -21.08 -10.16 -13.47
N ARG A 10 -20.39 -9.10 -13.94
CA ARG A 10 -18.93 -8.99 -13.82
C ARG A 10 -18.47 -8.91 -12.36
N MET A 11 -19.19 -8.21 -11.51
CA MET A 11 -18.86 -8.08 -10.09
C MET A 11 -19.20 -9.31 -9.27
N SER A 12 -20.22 -10.09 -9.64
CA SER A 12 -20.59 -11.32 -8.93
C SER A 12 -19.51 -12.40 -8.99
N GLY A 13 -18.67 -12.39 -10.03
CA GLY A 13 -17.51 -13.27 -10.14
C GLY A 13 -16.25 -12.78 -9.42
N MET A 14 -16.28 -11.57 -8.80
CA MET A 14 -15.13 -11.00 -8.12
C MET A 14 -15.20 -11.24 -6.62
N HIS A 15 -14.18 -11.89 -6.05
CA HIS A 15 -14.08 -12.11 -4.60
C HIS A 15 -14.05 -10.77 -3.81
N GLU A 16 -13.44 -9.75 -4.37
CA GLU A 16 -13.29 -8.41 -3.78
C GLU A 16 -14.62 -7.72 -3.51
N THR A 17 -15.68 -8.12 -4.19
CA THR A 17 -17.03 -7.59 -3.98
C THR A 17 -17.53 -7.88 -2.57
N SER A 18 -17.14 -9.01 -1.97
CA SER A 18 -17.47 -9.36 -0.59
C SER A 18 -16.69 -8.55 0.46
N ILE A 19 -15.51 -8.04 0.09
CA ILE A 19 -14.64 -7.25 0.99
C ILE A 19 -15.10 -5.80 1.03
N HIS A 20 -15.20 -5.15 -0.14
CA HIS A 20 -15.58 -3.73 -0.24
C HIS A 20 -16.13 -3.39 -1.62
N VAL A 21 -17.46 -3.28 -1.73
CA VAL A 21 -18.16 -3.10 -3.01
C VAL A 21 -17.68 -1.87 -3.79
N ALA A 22 -17.53 -0.71 -3.14
CA ALA A 22 -17.11 0.51 -3.83
C ALA A 22 -15.69 0.40 -4.41
N ALA A 23 -14.75 -0.24 -3.68
CA ALA A 23 -13.40 -0.49 -4.15
C ALA A 23 -13.37 -1.53 -5.28
N ALA A 24 -14.21 -2.57 -5.21
CA ALA A 24 -14.37 -3.57 -6.25
C ALA A 24 -14.86 -2.94 -7.58
N VAL A 25 -15.79 -1.99 -7.52
CA VAL A 25 -16.23 -1.22 -8.71
C VAL A 25 -15.06 -0.49 -9.38
N VAL A 26 -14.19 0.12 -8.58
CA VAL A 26 -12.99 0.80 -9.09
C VAL A 26 -12.01 -0.20 -9.69
N LYS A 27 -11.75 -1.32 -9.01
CA LYS A 27 -10.86 -2.40 -9.48
C LYS A 27 -11.36 -3.03 -10.77
N ALA A 28 -12.68 -3.21 -10.90
CA ALA A 28 -13.33 -3.75 -12.10
C ALA A 28 -13.21 -2.83 -13.32
N ARG A 29 -12.77 -1.58 -13.17
CA ARG A 29 -12.66 -0.56 -14.23
C ARG A 29 -13.96 -0.39 -15.02
N LEU A 30 -15.10 -0.47 -14.33
CA LEU A 30 -16.40 -0.28 -14.96
C LEU A 30 -16.60 1.20 -15.35
N ARG A 31 -17.28 1.42 -16.46
CA ARG A 31 -17.73 2.78 -16.81
C ARG A 31 -18.72 3.24 -15.75
N ARG A 32 -18.48 4.39 -15.17
CA ARG A 32 -19.30 5.00 -14.11
C ARG A 32 -19.73 6.39 -14.52
N ALA A 33 -20.91 6.77 -14.08
CA ALA A 33 -21.42 8.13 -14.15
C ALA A 33 -21.78 8.57 -12.74
N ASP A 34 -21.39 9.79 -12.38
CA ASP A 34 -21.75 10.39 -11.12
C ASP A 34 -23.07 11.14 -11.29
N VAL A 35 -24.07 10.76 -10.50
CA VAL A 35 -25.36 11.41 -10.49
C VAL A 35 -25.43 12.23 -9.19
N PRO A 36 -25.49 13.57 -9.29
CA PRO A 36 -25.63 14.41 -8.11
C PRO A 36 -26.98 14.11 -7.46
N THR A 37 -26.94 13.78 -6.18
CA THR A 37 -28.14 13.50 -5.38
C THR A 37 -28.03 14.22 -4.04
N ASP A 38 -29.07 14.93 -3.65
CA ASP A 38 -29.12 15.54 -2.33
C ASP A 38 -29.27 14.47 -1.27
N ARG A 39 -28.46 14.57 -0.23
CA ARG A 39 -28.55 13.67 0.90
C ARG A 39 -29.67 14.16 1.82
N GLY A 40 -30.77 13.44 1.83
CA GLY A 40 -31.88 13.72 2.74
C GLY A 40 -31.47 13.67 4.22
N THR A 41 -32.21 14.37 5.06
CA THR A 41 -32.06 14.32 6.50
C THR A 41 -32.39 12.93 7.04
N ARG A 42 -31.62 12.48 8.04
CA ARG A 42 -31.86 11.19 8.66
C ARG A 42 -33.15 11.27 9.50
N TYR A 43 -34.07 10.35 9.28
CA TYR A 43 -35.34 10.32 10.00
C TYR A 43 -35.21 9.94 11.48
N ALA A 44 -34.24 9.10 11.86
CA ALA A 44 -33.99 8.67 13.24
C ALA A 44 -32.57 8.17 13.46
N GLY A 45 -32.11 8.23 14.72
CA GLY A 45 -30.86 7.65 15.19
C GLY A 45 -29.60 8.47 14.89
N GLN A 46 -28.53 8.19 15.64
CA GLN A 46 -27.21 8.79 15.44
C GLN A 46 -26.33 7.92 14.51
N SER A 47 -25.27 8.52 13.98
CA SER A 47 -24.28 7.76 13.18
C SER A 47 -23.56 6.74 14.07
N ARG A 48 -23.62 5.47 13.69
CA ARG A 48 -22.85 4.40 14.36
C ARG A 48 -21.41 4.30 13.88
N MET A 49 -21.01 5.10 12.90
CA MET A 49 -19.67 5.10 12.36
C MET A 49 -18.79 5.97 13.25
N ASN A 50 -18.03 5.35 14.13
CA ASN A 50 -16.99 5.97 14.94
C ASN A 50 -15.63 5.95 14.19
N PHE A 51 -14.64 6.67 14.71
CA PHE A 51 -13.31 6.75 14.08
C PHE A 51 -12.66 5.37 13.81
N PRO A 52 -12.64 4.41 14.77
CA PRO A 52 -12.11 3.07 14.49
C PRO A 52 -12.84 2.34 13.36
N SER A 53 -14.17 2.45 13.31
CA SER A 53 -14.95 1.83 12.22
C SER A 53 -14.66 2.48 10.86
N LEU A 54 -14.39 3.78 10.83
CA LEU A 54 -14.01 4.48 9.61
C LEU A 54 -12.64 4.02 9.12
N VAL A 55 -11.66 3.89 10.01
CA VAL A 55 -10.33 3.35 9.71
C VAL A 55 -10.42 1.93 9.16
N LEU A 56 -11.17 1.05 9.85
CA LEU A 56 -11.38 -0.34 9.41
C LEU A 56 -12.03 -0.40 8.02
N HIS A 57 -13.02 0.47 7.76
CA HIS A 57 -13.66 0.55 6.45
C HIS A 57 -12.67 0.98 5.35
N GLY A 58 -11.82 1.96 5.64
CA GLY A 58 -10.74 2.39 4.75
C GLY A 58 -9.73 1.27 4.48
N MET A 59 -9.33 0.53 5.51
CA MET A 59 -8.41 -0.61 5.37
C MET A 59 -9.00 -1.71 4.49
N ARG A 60 -10.29 -2.03 4.64
CA ARG A 60 -10.98 -2.98 3.75
C ARG A 60 -10.95 -2.53 2.29
N ALA A 61 -11.08 -1.23 2.02
CA ALA A 61 -10.96 -0.71 0.67
C ALA A 61 -9.54 -0.90 0.09
N VAL A 62 -8.49 -0.72 0.91
CA VAL A 62 -7.09 -0.98 0.52
C VAL A 62 -6.84 -2.46 0.25
N MET A 63 -7.43 -3.37 1.04
CA MET A 63 -7.30 -4.83 0.84
C MET A 63 -7.77 -5.30 -0.55
N VAL A 64 -8.75 -4.62 -1.15
CA VAL A 64 -9.17 -4.91 -2.53
C VAL A 64 -8.03 -4.74 -3.54
N PHE A 65 -7.02 -3.92 -3.22
CA PHE A 65 -5.84 -3.66 -4.04
C PHE A 65 -4.57 -4.31 -3.48
N ALA A 66 -4.69 -5.34 -2.64
CA ALA A 66 -3.56 -5.98 -1.99
C ALA A 66 -2.47 -6.40 -2.99
N ASP A 67 -2.83 -7.03 -4.11
CA ASP A 67 -1.88 -7.44 -5.16
C ASP A 67 -1.04 -6.26 -5.68
N LEU A 68 -1.68 -5.10 -5.91
CA LEU A 68 -1.01 -3.91 -6.38
C LEU A 68 -0.07 -3.33 -5.31
N VAL A 69 -0.53 -3.31 -4.07
CA VAL A 69 0.27 -2.84 -2.92
C VAL A 69 1.49 -3.72 -2.74
N LEU A 70 1.31 -5.04 -2.72
CA LEU A 70 2.39 -6.02 -2.57
C LEU A 70 3.41 -5.91 -3.69
N THR A 71 2.96 -5.79 -4.94
CA THR A 71 3.86 -5.60 -6.09
C THR A 71 4.69 -4.33 -5.95
N ARG A 72 4.07 -3.22 -5.56
CA ARG A 72 4.78 -1.95 -5.34
C ARG A 72 5.75 -2.03 -4.17
N MET A 73 5.40 -2.73 -3.09
CA MET A 73 6.30 -2.95 -1.95
C MET A 73 7.49 -3.81 -2.36
N ALA A 74 7.28 -4.87 -3.14
CA ALA A 74 8.38 -5.70 -3.66
C ALA A 74 9.33 -4.90 -4.55
N LEU A 75 8.81 -4.06 -5.45
CA LEU A 75 9.62 -3.16 -6.27
C LEU A 75 10.38 -2.13 -5.43
N ALA A 76 9.74 -1.57 -4.40
CA ALA A 76 10.41 -0.66 -3.46
C ALA A 76 11.55 -1.35 -2.70
N LEU A 77 11.37 -2.62 -2.30
CA LEU A 77 12.41 -3.41 -1.66
C LEU A 77 13.62 -3.63 -2.60
N VAL A 78 13.38 -3.96 -3.87
CA VAL A 78 14.44 -4.08 -4.88
C VAL A 78 15.17 -2.75 -5.07
N GLY A 79 14.44 -1.64 -5.17
CA GLY A 79 15.03 -0.31 -5.26
C GLY A 79 15.86 0.06 -4.03
N MET A 80 15.36 -0.30 -2.83
CA MET A 80 16.10 -0.08 -1.58
C MET A 80 17.37 -0.94 -1.54
N ALA A 81 17.33 -2.20 -1.98
CA ALA A 81 18.50 -3.05 -2.07
C ALA A 81 19.57 -2.44 -2.99
N ALA A 82 19.18 -1.96 -4.16
CA ALA A 82 20.08 -1.29 -5.09
C ALA A 82 20.70 -0.02 -4.48
N LEU A 83 19.87 0.78 -3.76
CA LEU A 83 20.35 1.97 -3.07
C LEU A 83 21.36 1.63 -1.96
N VAL A 84 21.09 0.61 -1.16
CA VAL A 84 22.02 0.14 -0.12
C VAL A 84 23.36 -0.26 -0.72
N VAL A 85 23.34 -1.05 -1.79
CA VAL A 85 24.57 -1.45 -2.49
C VAL A 85 25.34 -0.21 -2.99
N LEU A 86 24.66 0.73 -3.60
CA LEU A 86 25.27 1.97 -4.11
C LEU A 86 25.88 2.80 -2.97
N VAL A 87 25.18 2.96 -1.85
CA VAL A 87 25.68 3.70 -0.67
C VAL A 87 26.90 3.01 -0.07
N VAL A 88 26.88 1.69 0.06
CA VAL A 88 28.02 0.92 0.60
C VAL A 88 29.23 1.04 -0.31
N VAL A 89 29.05 0.89 -1.63
CA VAL A 89 30.14 1.06 -2.60
C VAL A 89 30.70 2.48 -2.56
N ALA A 90 29.85 3.51 -2.53
CA ALA A 90 30.28 4.90 -2.44
C ALA A 90 31.03 5.18 -1.13
N ALA A 91 30.56 4.68 -0.01
CA ALA A 91 31.22 4.83 1.28
C ALA A 91 32.58 4.12 1.31
N PHE A 92 32.69 2.95 0.71
CA PHE A 92 33.94 2.21 0.62
C PHE A 92 34.96 2.91 -0.31
N THR A 93 34.52 3.42 -1.45
CA THR A 93 35.38 4.20 -2.37
C THR A 93 35.87 5.48 -1.73
N ALA A 94 35.01 6.22 -1.03
CA ALA A 94 35.40 7.42 -0.29
C ALA A 94 36.47 7.12 0.78
N LYS A 95 36.37 5.96 1.44
CA LYS A 95 37.38 5.51 2.40
C LYS A 95 38.71 5.22 1.72
N MET A 96 38.71 4.54 0.56
CA MET A 96 39.94 4.22 -0.19
C MET A 96 40.65 5.48 -0.70
N LEU A 97 39.89 6.52 -1.04
CA LEU A 97 40.40 7.82 -1.47
C LEU A 97 40.85 8.74 -0.32
N GLY A 98 40.74 8.27 0.93
CA GLY A 98 41.09 9.08 2.11
C GLY A 98 40.13 10.24 2.39
N ALA A 99 38.98 10.29 1.72
CA ALA A 99 37.99 11.37 1.86
C ALA A 99 37.00 11.12 3.01
N ALA A 100 37.02 9.93 3.65
CA ALA A 100 36.10 9.57 4.72
C ALA A 100 36.73 9.73 6.11
N THR A 101 36.03 10.35 7.03
CA THR A 101 36.42 10.43 8.44
C THR A 101 36.40 9.02 9.09
N PRO A 102 37.27 8.73 10.09
CA PRO A 102 37.26 7.46 10.79
C PRO A 102 35.87 7.16 11.38
N GLY A 103 35.40 5.91 11.20
CA GLY A 103 34.10 5.46 11.71
C GLY A 103 32.89 5.82 10.83
N TRP A 104 32.96 6.82 9.94
CA TRP A 104 31.83 7.25 9.12
C TRP A 104 31.27 6.14 8.22
N VAL A 105 32.14 5.37 7.56
CA VAL A 105 31.73 4.25 6.70
C VAL A 105 30.96 3.18 7.46
N THR A 106 31.40 2.85 8.68
CA THR A 106 30.73 1.86 9.53
C THR A 106 29.32 2.33 9.92
N VAL A 107 29.18 3.60 10.29
CA VAL A 107 27.87 4.17 10.66
C VAL A 107 26.92 4.17 9.45
N VAL A 108 27.36 4.68 8.30
CA VAL A 108 26.53 4.73 7.08
C VAL A 108 26.11 3.33 6.63
N THR A 109 27.07 2.39 6.62
CA THR A 109 26.78 1.00 6.22
C THR A 109 25.81 0.34 7.22
N GLY A 110 25.98 0.57 8.51
CA GLY A 110 25.10 0.05 9.54
C GLY A 110 23.66 0.57 9.41
N PHE A 111 23.49 1.87 9.18
CA PHE A 111 22.16 2.44 8.93
C PHE A 111 21.52 1.92 7.64
N ALA A 112 22.28 1.85 6.54
CA ALA A 112 21.79 1.36 5.27
C ALA A 112 21.33 -0.11 5.39
N LEU A 113 22.12 -0.96 6.07
CA LEU A 113 21.77 -2.37 6.32
C LEU A 113 20.52 -2.48 7.21
N THR A 114 20.42 -1.68 8.26
CA THR A 114 19.25 -1.67 9.15
C THR A 114 17.97 -1.32 8.38
N LEU A 115 17.99 -0.27 7.57
CA LEU A 115 16.86 0.13 6.73
C LEU A 115 16.46 -0.98 5.74
N PHE A 116 17.44 -1.66 5.14
CA PHE A 116 17.20 -2.76 4.22
C PHE A 116 16.51 -3.94 4.93
N VAL A 117 17.03 -4.39 6.07
CA VAL A 117 16.46 -5.47 6.86
C VAL A 117 15.04 -5.11 7.33
N GLN A 118 14.85 -3.90 7.82
CA GLN A 118 13.54 -3.43 8.29
C GLN A 118 12.50 -3.39 7.16
N THR A 119 12.89 -2.91 5.98
CA THR A 119 12.01 -2.90 4.79
C THR A 119 11.67 -4.33 4.35
N GLY A 120 12.64 -5.25 4.39
CA GLY A 120 12.42 -6.67 4.09
C GLY A 120 11.46 -7.34 5.06
N LEU A 121 11.63 -7.12 6.36
CA LEU A 121 10.72 -7.64 7.39
C LEU A 121 9.29 -7.09 7.21
N PHE A 122 9.14 -5.80 6.95
CA PHE A 122 7.83 -5.20 6.68
C PHE A 122 7.15 -5.83 5.47
N THR A 123 7.90 -6.03 4.38
CA THR A 123 7.39 -6.69 3.17
C THR A 123 6.99 -8.12 3.45
N MET A 124 7.79 -8.88 4.20
CA MET A 124 7.51 -10.26 4.58
C MET A 124 6.25 -10.37 5.44
N ILE A 125 6.08 -9.51 6.44
CA ILE A 125 4.88 -9.47 7.29
C ILE A 125 3.64 -9.19 6.44
N THR A 126 3.74 -8.22 5.52
CA THR A 126 2.62 -7.87 4.63
C THR A 126 2.22 -9.05 3.72
N LEU A 127 3.21 -9.82 3.22
CA LEU A 127 2.97 -11.02 2.42
C LEU A 127 2.30 -12.14 3.22
N ILE A 128 2.66 -12.31 4.51
CA ILE A 128 2.07 -13.36 5.36
C ILE A 128 0.62 -13.04 5.72
N VAL A 129 0.28 -11.74 5.84
CA VAL A 129 -1.05 -11.28 6.27
C VAL A 129 -2.01 -11.13 5.08
N SER A 130 -1.51 -11.11 3.84
CA SER A 130 -2.33 -11.00 2.61
C SER A 130 -2.86 -12.34 2.15
#